data_3054d52ad27639e0ce01bf84e7ecbbd4
#
_entry.id   3054d52ad27639e0ce01bf84e7ecbbd4
#
_cell.length_a   1.000
_cell.length_b   1.000
_cell.length_c   1.000
_cell.angle_alpha   90.00
_cell.angle_beta   90.00
_cell.angle_gamma   90.00
#
_symmetry.space_group_name_H-M   'P 1'
#
loop_
_entity.id
_entity.type
_entity.pdbx_description
1 polymer ?
#
loop_
_entity_poly.entity_id
_entity_poly.type
_entity_poly.pdbx_seq_one_letter_code
_entity_poly.pdbx_strand_id
1 'polypeptide(L)'
;MESYDVIVAGAGMAGSLAAAMAAKNNANTLLLDRNKEEEVGKKTNWGWVCGDAVSKAHLDFLNEKTGITFGRPELDLEVDGVLAFSPDLSHKFKFEGVGYSLDRPSFERKLLSYALKYGAHYESEFEVEGPIIENGRVVGIFGRDKSKAHREVRAKVVIDALGIATVLRRKLPDNIYIDREIDINDIEATGRYIYYFDLDHEDVSYYDPKNAIIHLNQELAPGGYGWVFPKSDGRVNIGVGVQKKSLDIRNQKLGKKDTLHTLIEEYVKWNPVLKNLRIDTRNNNGRGYWSVAVRRQMESLVYEGYMGAGDSMAMPNPLSAGGIGPSMVAGVLAGEVAAQAVHNNDTSVKGLWDYNVKFNESYGKKTAGLEVFRIYLQSLNNERLNYGIKTFISAKEAEQLSYGLVPELSIASKFRTILKGAANINAFKNLLFVVKEMKKLNELYSNYPRSPEEFPKWKKAVQEEISLAKERFKPDPI
;
A
#
# COMPACT_ATOMS: atom_id res chain seq x y z
N MET A 1 6.42 -27.16 25.43
CA MET A 1 6.14 -25.82 24.87
C MET A 1 6.33 -25.94 23.38
N GLU A 2 5.33 -25.53 22.60
CA GLU A 2 5.36 -25.66 21.14
C GLU A 2 6.37 -24.65 20.55
N SER A 3 7.23 -25.11 19.66
CA SER A 3 8.32 -24.31 19.10
C SER A 3 8.48 -24.56 17.60
N TYR A 4 8.62 -23.46 16.88
CA TYR A 4 8.82 -23.43 15.43
C TYR A 4 10.13 -22.72 15.07
N ASP A 5 10.59 -22.90 13.85
CA ASP A 5 11.67 -22.06 13.32
C ASP A 5 11.16 -20.66 12.99
N VAL A 6 10.00 -20.61 12.32
CA VAL A 6 9.36 -19.36 11.88
C VAL A 6 7.89 -19.37 12.27
N ILE A 7 7.42 -18.29 12.92
CA ILE A 7 6.00 -17.99 13.06
C ILE A 7 5.68 -16.82 12.14
N VAL A 8 4.61 -16.97 11.35
CA VAL A 8 4.04 -15.90 10.53
C VAL A 8 2.68 -15.52 11.10
N ALA A 9 2.53 -14.28 11.51
CA ALA A 9 1.30 -13.73 12.08
C ALA A 9 0.50 -12.99 11.01
N GLY A 10 -0.66 -13.53 10.62
CA GLY A 10 -1.56 -13.03 9.59
C GLY A 10 -1.44 -13.78 8.26
N ALA A 11 -2.54 -14.40 7.80
CA ALA A 11 -2.61 -15.17 6.55
C ALA A 11 -3.11 -14.32 5.35
N GLY A 12 -2.82 -13.02 5.34
CA GLY A 12 -3.01 -12.17 4.16
C GLY A 12 -1.94 -12.46 3.08
N MET A 13 -1.87 -11.60 2.06
CA MET A 13 -0.96 -11.79 0.91
C MET A 13 0.51 -11.95 1.32
N ALA A 14 1.01 -11.03 2.17
CA ALA A 14 2.40 -11.10 2.63
C ALA A 14 2.65 -12.34 3.49
N GLY A 15 1.75 -12.64 4.44
CA GLY A 15 1.94 -13.74 5.37
C GLY A 15 1.84 -15.11 4.73
N SER A 16 0.85 -15.34 3.86
CA SER A 16 0.73 -16.63 3.13
C SER A 16 1.96 -16.90 2.28
N LEU A 17 2.52 -15.88 1.61
CA LEU A 17 3.75 -16.03 0.83
C LEU A 17 4.99 -16.19 1.70
N ALA A 18 5.08 -15.48 2.83
CA ALA A 18 6.18 -15.65 3.77
C ALA A 18 6.21 -17.05 4.35
N ALA A 19 5.05 -17.58 4.75
CA ALA A 19 4.94 -18.96 5.23
C ALA A 19 5.27 -19.99 4.14
N ALA A 20 4.76 -19.75 2.91
CA ALA A 20 5.08 -20.62 1.77
C ALA A 20 6.59 -20.70 1.49
N MET A 21 7.27 -19.55 1.49
CA MET A 21 8.69 -19.48 1.16
C MET A 21 9.57 -19.98 2.32
N ALA A 22 9.19 -19.71 3.57
CA ALA A 22 9.90 -20.27 4.73
C ALA A 22 9.82 -21.80 4.75
N ALA A 23 8.62 -22.37 4.57
CA ALA A 23 8.41 -23.81 4.54
C ALA A 23 9.08 -24.47 3.32
N LYS A 24 8.98 -23.85 2.12
CA LYS A 24 9.66 -24.32 0.90
C LYS A 24 11.18 -24.43 1.09
N ASN A 25 11.76 -23.55 1.92
CA ASN A 25 13.17 -23.56 2.29
C ASN A 25 13.45 -24.36 3.59
N ASN A 26 12.59 -25.34 3.91
CA ASN A 26 12.76 -26.30 5.01
C ASN A 26 12.78 -25.71 6.44
N ALA A 27 12.22 -24.52 6.66
CA ALA A 27 11.97 -24.04 8.01
C ALA A 27 10.66 -24.62 8.54
N ASN A 28 10.66 -25.14 9.78
CA ASN A 28 9.42 -25.54 10.46
C ASN A 28 8.59 -24.30 10.74
N THR A 29 7.51 -24.11 9.98
CA THR A 29 6.77 -22.84 9.87
C THR A 29 5.33 -22.98 10.35
N LEU A 30 4.92 -22.07 11.25
CA LEU A 30 3.53 -21.89 11.68
C LEU A 30 2.97 -20.59 11.09
N LEU A 31 1.83 -20.67 10.41
CA LEU A 31 1.05 -19.53 9.93
C LEU A 31 -0.22 -19.41 10.77
N LEU A 32 -0.45 -18.23 11.33
CA LEU A 32 -1.59 -17.93 12.20
C LEU A 32 -2.49 -16.87 11.59
N ASP A 33 -3.82 -17.03 11.71
CA ASP A 33 -4.78 -15.97 11.38
C ASP A 33 -5.94 -15.95 12.36
N ARG A 34 -6.47 -14.74 12.63
CA ARG A 34 -7.63 -14.55 13.50
C ARG A 34 -8.96 -14.94 12.87
N ASN A 35 -9.03 -14.96 11.53
CA ASN A 35 -10.23 -15.31 10.79
C ASN A 35 -10.34 -16.83 10.69
N LYS A 36 -11.55 -17.31 10.43
CA LYS A 36 -11.78 -18.70 10.03
C LYS A 36 -11.13 -18.96 8.67
N GLU A 37 -10.80 -20.20 8.38
CA GLU A 37 -10.16 -20.58 7.12
C GLU A 37 -10.98 -20.18 5.89
N GLU A 38 -12.29 -20.36 5.93
CA GLU A 38 -13.22 -19.98 4.86
C GLU A 38 -13.34 -18.45 4.68
N GLU A 39 -12.86 -17.66 5.64
CA GLU A 39 -12.87 -16.18 5.61
C GLU A 39 -11.54 -15.58 5.15
N VAL A 40 -10.54 -16.39 4.84
CA VAL A 40 -9.28 -15.90 4.28
C VAL A 40 -9.54 -15.08 3.01
N GLY A 41 -8.91 -13.92 2.92
CA GLY A 41 -9.14 -12.93 1.86
C GLY A 41 -10.41 -12.10 2.02
N LYS A 42 -11.17 -12.27 3.11
CA LYS A 42 -12.43 -11.59 3.34
C LYS A 42 -12.37 -10.64 4.54
N LYS A 43 -12.65 -9.39 4.30
CA LYS A 43 -13.10 -8.40 5.30
C LYS A 43 -14.60 -8.11 5.11
N THR A 44 -15.03 -8.19 3.87
CA THR A 44 -16.40 -8.25 3.41
C THR A 44 -16.54 -9.51 2.55
N ASN A 45 -17.73 -9.88 2.17
CA ASN A 45 -17.92 -11.03 1.28
C ASN A 45 -17.30 -10.84 -0.13
N TRP A 46 -16.91 -9.59 -0.48
CA TRP A 46 -16.18 -9.24 -1.70
C TRP A 46 -14.67 -9.05 -1.47
N GLY A 47 -14.15 -9.53 -0.36
CA GLY A 47 -12.74 -9.40 -0.02
C GLY A 47 -12.41 -8.20 0.86
N TRP A 48 -11.15 -7.83 0.88
CA TRP A 48 -10.65 -6.69 1.63
C TRP A 48 -11.18 -5.37 1.05
N VAL A 49 -11.16 -4.32 1.87
CA VAL A 49 -11.49 -2.96 1.43
C VAL A 49 -10.30 -2.40 0.64
N CYS A 50 -10.38 -2.54 -0.67
CA CYS A 50 -9.30 -2.25 -1.60
C CYS A 50 -9.88 -1.99 -2.99
N GLY A 51 -9.14 -1.34 -3.87
CA GLY A 51 -9.45 -1.26 -5.30
C GLY A 51 -9.32 -2.60 -6.03
N ASP A 52 -8.65 -3.57 -5.41
CA ASP A 52 -8.41 -4.93 -5.93
C ASP A 52 -7.56 -4.97 -7.22
N ALA A 53 -6.79 -3.93 -7.52
CA ALA A 53 -5.96 -3.87 -8.70
C ALA A 53 -4.52 -4.31 -8.43
N VAL A 54 -3.97 -5.14 -9.31
CA VAL A 54 -2.57 -5.60 -9.29
C VAL A 54 -1.95 -5.50 -10.68
N SER A 55 -0.69 -5.09 -10.78
CA SER A 55 0.01 -5.08 -12.06
C SER A 55 0.50 -6.49 -12.43
N LYS A 56 0.53 -6.77 -13.73
CA LYS A 56 1.08 -8.02 -14.28
C LYS A 56 2.52 -8.24 -13.84
N ALA A 57 3.34 -7.18 -13.77
CA ALA A 57 4.73 -7.29 -13.35
C ALA A 57 4.92 -7.92 -11.95
N HIS A 58 4.00 -7.65 -11.00
CA HIS A 58 4.06 -8.29 -9.68
C HIS A 58 3.65 -9.77 -9.74
N LEU A 59 2.73 -10.14 -10.63
CA LEU A 59 2.35 -11.55 -10.84
C LEU A 59 3.48 -12.31 -11.55
N ASP A 60 4.16 -11.69 -12.49
CA ASP A 60 5.34 -12.26 -13.17
C ASP A 60 6.49 -12.48 -12.18
N PHE A 61 6.78 -11.50 -11.30
CA PHE A 61 7.74 -11.67 -10.19
C PHE A 61 7.38 -12.88 -9.32
N LEU A 62 6.10 -12.98 -8.93
CA LEU A 62 5.66 -14.06 -8.07
C LEU A 62 5.80 -15.42 -8.77
N ASN A 63 5.43 -15.50 -10.05
CA ASN A 63 5.61 -16.72 -10.84
C ASN A 63 7.09 -17.10 -10.94
N GLU A 64 7.97 -16.15 -11.24
CA GLU A 64 9.42 -16.39 -11.33
C GLU A 64 10.01 -16.93 -10.03
N LYS A 65 9.65 -16.34 -8.88
CA LYS A 65 10.20 -16.72 -7.57
C LYS A 65 9.59 -17.97 -6.97
N THR A 66 8.32 -18.22 -7.23
CA THR A 66 7.57 -19.26 -6.52
C THR A 66 7.03 -20.36 -7.42
N GLY A 67 6.87 -20.11 -8.72
CA GLY A 67 6.15 -20.97 -9.66
C GLY A 67 4.63 -20.86 -9.56
N ILE A 68 4.10 -19.89 -8.77
CA ILE A 68 2.65 -19.68 -8.64
C ILE A 68 2.13 -18.97 -9.87
N THR A 69 1.09 -19.53 -10.49
CA THR A 69 0.37 -18.94 -11.61
C THR A 69 -1.08 -18.67 -11.24
N PHE A 70 -1.66 -17.67 -11.87
CA PHE A 70 -3.05 -17.28 -11.65
C PHE A 70 -3.84 -17.29 -12.94
N GLY A 71 -5.14 -17.53 -12.81
CA GLY A 71 -6.13 -17.48 -13.87
C GLY A 71 -7.47 -17.08 -13.27
N ARG A 72 -8.58 -17.41 -13.93
CA ARG A 72 -9.90 -17.30 -13.30
C ARG A 72 -10.07 -18.43 -12.27
N PRO A 73 -10.73 -18.19 -11.15
CA PRO A 73 -11.44 -16.96 -10.77
C PRO A 73 -10.54 -15.87 -10.14
N GLU A 74 -9.28 -16.14 -9.81
CA GLU A 74 -8.42 -15.23 -9.06
C GLU A 74 -8.22 -13.88 -9.78
N LEU A 75 -8.02 -13.94 -11.10
CA LEU A 75 -7.94 -12.77 -11.98
C LEU A 75 -9.32 -12.51 -12.56
N ASP A 76 -10.04 -11.53 -12.01
CA ASP A 76 -11.42 -11.22 -12.34
C ASP A 76 -11.54 -10.54 -13.71
N LEU A 77 -10.77 -9.46 -13.93
CA LEU A 77 -10.77 -8.67 -15.17
C LEU A 77 -9.38 -8.14 -15.50
N GLU A 78 -8.96 -8.25 -16.75
CA GLU A 78 -7.73 -7.61 -17.25
C GLU A 78 -7.97 -6.13 -17.57
N VAL A 79 -6.99 -5.28 -17.26
CA VAL A 79 -6.99 -3.85 -17.57
C VAL A 79 -5.66 -3.45 -18.23
N ASP A 80 -5.72 -2.44 -19.11
CA ASP A 80 -4.58 -1.96 -19.90
C ASP A 80 -3.80 -0.83 -19.19
N GLY A 81 -4.33 -0.33 -18.07
CA GLY A 81 -3.67 0.76 -17.33
C GLY A 81 -4.59 1.47 -16.35
N VAL A 82 -4.16 2.68 -15.98
CA VAL A 82 -4.88 3.58 -15.09
C VAL A 82 -5.15 4.91 -15.79
N LEU A 83 -6.40 5.37 -15.77
CA LEU A 83 -6.78 6.73 -16.19
C LEU A 83 -6.92 7.62 -14.97
N ALA A 84 -6.12 8.67 -14.88
CA ALA A 84 -6.22 9.69 -13.84
C ALA A 84 -6.82 10.97 -14.39
N PHE A 85 -7.93 11.43 -13.79
CA PHE A 85 -8.61 12.66 -14.19
C PHE A 85 -8.28 13.80 -13.25
N SER A 86 -8.14 15.00 -13.85
CA SER A 86 -8.09 16.28 -13.12
C SER A 86 -9.41 16.52 -12.36
N PRO A 87 -9.41 17.40 -11.32
CA PRO A 87 -10.62 17.70 -10.55
C PRO A 87 -11.81 18.19 -11.40
N ASP A 88 -11.55 18.96 -12.45
CA ASP A 88 -12.57 19.50 -13.38
C ASP A 88 -12.87 18.58 -14.58
N LEU A 89 -12.27 17.38 -14.62
CA LEU A 89 -12.39 16.38 -15.68
C LEU A 89 -11.91 16.86 -17.07
N SER A 90 -11.31 18.04 -17.17
CA SER A 90 -10.87 18.60 -18.46
C SER A 90 -9.60 17.95 -19.01
N HIS A 91 -8.82 17.28 -18.12
CA HIS A 91 -7.57 16.62 -18.48
C HIS A 91 -7.56 15.21 -17.88
N LYS A 92 -6.99 14.29 -18.64
CA LYS A 92 -6.74 12.93 -18.17
C LYS A 92 -5.36 12.44 -18.62
N PHE A 93 -4.75 11.61 -17.79
CA PHE A 93 -3.52 10.89 -18.11
C PHE A 93 -3.79 9.41 -18.11
N LYS A 94 -3.22 8.69 -19.06
CA LYS A 94 -3.18 7.24 -19.04
C LYS A 94 -1.79 6.79 -18.61
N PHE A 95 -1.76 5.98 -17.57
CA PHE A 95 -0.59 5.22 -17.16
C PHE A 95 -0.72 3.83 -17.78
N GLU A 96 0.08 3.58 -18.82
CA GLU A 96 0.06 2.30 -19.52
C GLU A 96 0.63 1.18 -18.63
N GLY A 97 0.05 0.02 -18.70
CA GLY A 97 0.54 -1.17 -18.02
C GLY A 97 -0.56 -2.20 -17.77
N VAL A 98 -0.31 -3.42 -18.23
CA VAL A 98 -1.26 -4.52 -18.02
C VAL A 98 -1.38 -4.83 -16.54
N GLY A 99 -2.59 -4.93 -16.07
CA GLY A 99 -2.95 -5.30 -14.71
C GLY A 99 -4.24 -6.10 -14.66
N TYR A 100 -4.64 -6.44 -13.46
CA TYR A 100 -5.85 -7.22 -13.23
C TYR A 100 -6.62 -6.68 -12.04
N SER A 101 -7.93 -6.66 -12.14
CA SER A 101 -8.83 -6.65 -10.99
C SER A 101 -8.90 -8.06 -10.42
N LEU A 102 -8.86 -8.20 -9.10
CA LEU A 102 -8.80 -9.50 -8.42
C LEU A 102 -10.15 -9.91 -7.83
N ASP A 103 -10.46 -11.20 -7.86
CA ASP A 103 -11.31 -11.82 -6.86
C ASP A 103 -10.46 -12.12 -5.62
N ARG A 104 -10.48 -11.21 -4.64
CA ARG A 104 -9.62 -11.28 -3.45
C ARG A 104 -9.77 -12.56 -2.64
N PRO A 105 -10.99 -13.05 -2.37
CA PRO A 105 -11.15 -14.31 -1.65
C PRO A 105 -10.51 -15.50 -2.36
N SER A 106 -10.67 -15.61 -3.66
CA SER A 106 -10.07 -16.71 -4.44
C SER A 106 -8.55 -16.55 -4.54
N PHE A 107 -8.08 -15.32 -4.74
CA PHE A 107 -6.66 -15.04 -4.84
C PHE A 107 -5.90 -15.35 -3.54
N GLU A 108 -6.39 -14.88 -2.39
CA GLU A 108 -5.71 -15.12 -1.10
C GLU A 108 -5.81 -16.58 -0.65
N ARG A 109 -6.95 -17.26 -0.89
CA ARG A 109 -7.05 -18.72 -0.65
C ARG A 109 -6.04 -19.52 -1.47
N LYS A 110 -5.78 -19.11 -2.71
CA LYS A 110 -4.75 -19.74 -3.52
C LYS A 110 -3.36 -19.54 -2.93
N LEU A 111 -3.03 -18.35 -2.45
CA LEU A 111 -1.76 -18.11 -1.75
C LEU A 111 -1.62 -18.99 -0.51
N LEU A 112 -2.67 -19.06 0.32
CA LEU A 112 -2.70 -19.97 1.48
C LEU A 112 -2.48 -21.42 1.07
N SER A 113 -3.13 -21.88 -0.02
CA SER A 113 -2.98 -23.25 -0.49
C SER A 113 -1.53 -23.61 -0.85
N TYR A 114 -0.75 -22.64 -1.33
CA TYR A 114 0.68 -22.83 -1.58
C TYR A 114 1.49 -22.90 -0.28
N ALA A 115 1.15 -22.12 0.75
CA ALA A 115 1.78 -22.26 2.05
C ALA A 115 1.59 -23.68 2.62
N LEU A 116 0.36 -24.19 2.56
CA LEU A 116 0.04 -25.55 2.98
C LEU A 116 0.76 -26.60 2.12
N LYS A 117 0.76 -26.43 0.80
CA LYS A 117 1.45 -27.33 -0.15
C LYS A 117 2.95 -27.47 0.15
N TYR A 118 3.60 -26.40 0.59
CA TYR A 118 5.02 -26.42 0.95
C TYR A 118 5.28 -26.86 2.38
N GLY A 119 4.25 -27.20 3.16
CA GLY A 119 4.37 -27.81 4.47
C GLY A 119 4.28 -26.82 5.64
N ALA A 120 3.82 -25.59 5.43
CA ALA A 120 3.50 -24.71 6.54
C ALA A 120 2.30 -25.25 7.34
N HIS A 121 2.40 -25.23 8.65
CA HIS A 121 1.27 -25.49 9.53
C HIS A 121 0.40 -24.25 9.59
N TYR A 122 -0.90 -24.39 9.38
CA TYR A 122 -1.85 -23.29 9.45
C TYR A 122 -2.82 -23.46 10.60
N GLU A 123 -2.98 -22.41 11.41
CA GLU A 123 -3.98 -22.35 12.46
C GLU A 123 -4.83 -21.10 12.30
N SER A 124 -6.12 -21.30 12.04
CA SER A 124 -7.14 -20.25 11.99
C SER A 124 -7.69 -19.92 13.37
N GLU A 125 -8.41 -18.80 13.49
CA GLU A 125 -9.06 -18.34 14.73
C GLU A 125 -8.07 -18.14 15.90
N PHE A 126 -6.82 -17.78 15.58
CA PHE A 126 -5.81 -17.40 16.55
C PHE A 126 -5.59 -15.88 16.51
N GLU A 127 -6.00 -15.19 17.56
CA GLU A 127 -5.84 -13.74 17.70
C GLU A 127 -4.51 -13.42 18.39
N VAL A 128 -3.54 -12.93 17.63
CA VAL A 128 -2.24 -12.51 18.16
C VAL A 128 -2.42 -11.24 18.98
N GLU A 129 -1.99 -11.27 20.25
CA GLU A 129 -2.07 -10.13 21.17
C GLU A 129 -0.73 -9.43 21.40
N GLY A 130 0.40 -10.10 21.14
CA GLY A 130 1.72 -9.46 21.25
C GLY A 130 2.90 -10.40 21.05
N PRO A 131 4.12 -9.82 20.97
CA PRO A 131 5.36 -10.58 20.93
C PRO A 131 5.77 -11.05 22.32
N ILE A 132 6.40 -12.22 22.41
CA ILE A 132 7.16 -12.64 23.59
C ILE A 132 8.57 -12.10 23.42
N ILE A 133 9.02 -11.31 24.42
CA ILE A 133 10.32 -10.64 24.37
C ILE A 133 11.16 -11.12 25.55
N GLU A 134 12.36 -11.62 25.25
CA GLU A 134 13.38 -12.01 26.24
C GLU A 134 14.71 -11.36 25.89
N ASN A 135 15.33 -10.72 26.86
CA ASN A 135 16.61 -10.02 26.68
C ASN A 135 16.65 -9.08 25.47
N GLY A 136 15.54 -8.35 25.22
CA GLY A 136 15.42 -7.43 24.10
C GLY A 136 15.17 -8.10 22.74
N ARG A 137 14.93 -9.41 22.70
CA ARG A 137 14.73 -10.19 21.48
C ARG A 137 13.31 -10.75 21.43
N VAL A 138 12.69 -10.75 20.25
CA VAL A 138 11.45 -11.47 20.02
C VAL A 138 11.76 -12.96 19.88
N VAL A 139 11.11 -13.76 20.73
CA VAL A 139 11.32 -15.23 20.82
C VAL A 139 10.00 -16.00 20.62
N GLY A 140 8.95 -15.35 20.18
CA GLY A 140 7.63 -15.93 19.95
C GLY A 140 6.52 -14.88 19.98
N ILE A 141 5.31 -15.39 20.07
CA ILE A 141 4.09 -14.58 20.19
C ILE A 141 3.17 -15.17 21.28
N PHE A 142 2.30 -14.32 21.80
CA PHE A 142 1.18 -14.76 22.60
C PHE A 142 -0.15 -14.26 22.03
N GLY A 143 -1.21 -14.97 22.37
CA GLY A 143 -2.54 -14.61 21.88
C GLY A 143 -3.62 -15.54 22.40
N ARG A 144 -4.76 -15.55 21.74
CA ARG A 144 -5.91 -16.40 22.08
C ARG A 144 -6.26 -17.30 20.90
N ASP A 145 -6.43 -18.57 21.19
CA ASP A 145 -6.89 -19.56 20.22
C ASP A 145 -8.43 -19.52 20.03
N LYS A 146 -8.97 -20.40 19.19
CA LYS A 146 -10.40 -20.51 18.91
C LYS A 146 -11.28 -20.74 20.16
N SER A 147 -10.72 -21.34 21.23
CA SER A 147 -11.39 -21.52 22.49
C SER A 147 -11.32 -20.29 23.40
N LYS A 148 -10.67 -19.20 22.96
CA LYS A 148 -10.31 -18.01 23.72
C LYS A 148 -9.33 -18.25 24.85
N ALA A 149 -8.68 -19.42 24.87
CA ALA A 149 -7.62 -19.70 25.82
C ALA A 149 -6.35 -18.94 25.44
N HIS A 150 -5.65 -18.41 26.45
CA HIS A 150 -4.37 -17.77 26.28
C HIS A 150 -3.32 -18.84 25.91
N ARG A 151 -2.55 -18.60 24.86
CA ARG A 151 -1.46 -19.46 24.41
C ARG A 151 -0.22 -18.67 24.08
N GLU A 152 0.93 -19.26 24.38
CA GLU A 152 2.24 -18.79 23.97
C GLU A 152 2.85 -19.78 22.98
N VAL A 153 3.39 -19.27 21.88
CA VAL A 153 4.07 -20.09 20.88
C VAL A 153 5.46 -19.49 20.63
N ARG A 154 6.47 -20.32 20.68
CA ARG A 154 7.87 -19.92 20.54
C ARG A 154 8.39 -20.08 19.12
N ALA A 155 9.28 -19.17 18.68
CA ALA A 155 9.96 -19.26 17.40
C ALA A 155 11.34 -18.58 17.44
N LYS A 156 12.21 -18.98 16.50
CA LYS A 156 13.49 -18.30 16.27
C LYS A 156 13.30 -16.98 15.55
N VAL A 157 12.30 -16.89 14.64
CA VAL A 157 11.91 -15.68 13.90
C VAL A 157 10.39 -15.55 13.90
N VAL A 158 9.90 -14.33 14.15
CA VAL A 158 8.49 -13.96 14.00
C VAL A 158 8.36 -13.00 12.82
N ILE A 159 7.51 -13.34 11.86
CA ILE A 159 7.16 -12.45 10.72
C ILE A 159 5.80 -11.82 11.00
N ASP A 160 5.78 -10.50 11.15
CA ASP A 160 4.58 -9.69 11.36
C ASP A 160 3.95 -9.34 10.01
N ALA A 161 2.86 -10.01 9.66
CA ALA A 161 2.02 -9.75 8.51
C ALA A 161 0.58 -9.39 8.92
N LEU A 162 0.39 -8.80 10.11
CA LEU A 162 -0.92 -8.45 10.68
C LEU A 162 -1.57 -7.21 10.03
N GLY A 163 -0.92 -6.62 9.05
CA GLY A 163 -1.42 -5.43 8.37
C GLY A 163 -1.24 -4.15 9.21
N ILE A 164 -1.88 -3.06 8.79
CA ILE A 164 -1.67 -1.72 9.36
C ILE A 164 -1.99 -1.64 10.87
N ALA A 165 -2.91 -2.46 11.35
CA ALA A 165 -3.33 -2.49 12.76
C ALA A 165 -2.46 -3.41 13.63
N THR A 166 -1.27 -3.78 13.18
CA THR A 166 -0.40 -4.73 13.87
C THR A 166 -0.17 -4.39 15.35
N VAL A 167 -0.30 -5.40 16.19
CA VAL A 167 0.05 -5.32 17.62
C VAL A 167 1.51 -5.69 17.88
N LEU A 168 2.15 -6.44 16.97
CA LEU A 168 3.53 -6.91 17.14
C LEU A 168 4.51 -5.74 17.06
N ARG A 169 4.53 -5.00 15.94
CA ARG A 169 5.40 -3.83 15.78
C ARG A 169 5.20 -2.81 16.90
N ARG A 170 3.94 -2.53 17.25
CA ARG A 170 3.58 -1.51 18.26
C ARG A 170 4.04 -1.87 19.68
N LYS A 171 4.26 -3.15 19.96
CA LYS A 171 4.74 -3.64 21.27
C LYS A 171 6.22 -4.01 21.30
N LEU A 172 6.99 -3.74 20.25
CA LEU A 172 8.45 -3.87 20.29
C LEU A 172 9.05 -2.91 21.33
N PRO A 173 10.20 -3.26 21.93
CA PRO A 173 10.97 -2.32 22.76
C PRO A 173 11.38 -1.09 21.94
N ASP A 174 11.71 0.00 22.62
CA ASP A 174 12.33 1.15 21.97
C ASP A 174 13.66 0.74 21.33
N ASN A 175 13.81 1.04 20.06
CA ASN A 175 14.98 0.66 19.28
C ASN A 175 15.18 1.64 18.11
N ILE A 176 16.38 1.60 17.51
CA ILE A 176 16.75 2.49 16.41
C ILE A 176 16.26 2.01 15.04
N TYR A 177 15.85 0.75 14.92
CA TYR A 177 15.52 0.12 13.63
C TYR A 177 14.09 0.37 13.21
N ILE A 178 13.13 0.02 14.06
CA ILE A 178 11.69 0.03 13.72
C ILE A 178 10.95 1.05 14.59
N ASP A 179 10.30 2.00 13.92
CA ASP A 179 9.38 2.92 14.58
C ASP A 179 8.07 2.20 14.91
N ARG A 180 7.63 2.28 16.17
CA ARG A 180 6.44 1.58 16.65
C ARG A 180 5.14 2.14 16.08
N GLU A 181 5.09 3.43 15.82
CA GLU A 181 3.89 4.11 15.33
C GLU A 181 4.10 4.68 13.93
N ILE A 182 3.01 4.82 13.19
CA ILE A 182 2.94 5.56 11.95
C ILE A 182 2.25 6.89 12.24
N ASP A 183 2.80 8.00 11.76
CA ASP A 183 2.16 9.30 11.85
C ASP A 183 0.76 9.24 11.23
N ILE A 184 -0.27 9.67 11.98
CA ILE A 184 -1.66 9.68 11.50
C ILE A 184 -1.84 10.47 10.20
N ASN A 185 -0.97 11.45 9.92
CA ASN A 185 -0.98 12.22 8.70
C ASN A 185 -0.42 11.42 7.49
N ASP A 186 0.22 10.31 7.74
CA ASP A 186 0.71 9.36 6.72
C ASP A 186 -0.23 8.15 6.54
N ILE A 187 -1.46 8.24 7.11
CA ILE A 187 -2.51 7.22 6.97
C ILE A 187 -3.73 7.84 6.29
N GLU A 188 -4.26 7.13 5.31
CA GLU A 188 -5.55 7.43 4.70
C GLU A 188 -6.62 6.47 5.19
N ALA A 189 -7.80 7.01 5.50
CA ALA A 189 -9.01 6.23 5.69
C ALA A 189 -9.64 5.97 4.32
N THR A 190 -9.93 4.71 4.02
CA THR A 190 -10.48 4.29 2.75
C THR A 190 -11.82 3.60 2.92
N GLY A 191 -12.70 3.82 1.98
CA GLY A 191 -13.96 3.09 1.91
C GLY A 191 -14.27 2.72 0.47
N ARG A 192 -14.90 1.55 0.29
CA ARG A 192 -15.32 1.10 -1.03
C ARG A 192 -16.68 0.45 -1.00
N TYR A 193 -17.39 0.54 -2.13
CA TYR A 193 -18.66 -0.13 -2.40
C TYR A 193 -18.55 -0.87 -3.71
N ILE A 194 -19.24 -2.00 -3.83
CA ILE A 194 -19.40 -2.72 -5.09
C ILE A 194 -20.80 -2.42 -5.65
N TYR A 195 -20.83 -1.95 -6.88
CA TYR A 195 -22.06 -1.66 -7.59
C TYR A 195 -22.17 -2.49 -8.86
N TYR A 196 -23.41 -2.78 -9.27
CA TYR A 196 -23.76 -3.09 -10.65
C TYR A 196 -24.13 -1.79 -11.36
N PHE A 197 -23.89 -1.72 -12.64
CA PHE A 197 -24.21 -0.57 -13.48
C PHE A 197 -24.66 -1.02 -14.87
N ASP A 198 -25.30 -0.13 -15.62
CA ASP A 198 -25.78 -0.40 -16.97
C ASP A 198 -24.79 0.18 -17.98
N LEU A 199 -24.11 -0.69 -18.72
CA LEU A 199 -23.11 -0.32 -19.74
C LEU A 199 -23.68 0.57 -20.86
N ASP A 200 -24.96 0.45 -21.17
CA ASP A 200 -25.61 1.19 -22.25
C ASP A 200 -25.84 2.67 -21.96
N HIS A 201 -25.59 3.11 -20.73
CA HIS A 201 -25.82 4.49 -20.29
C HIS A 201 -24.53 5.24 -19.90
N GLU A 202 -23.39 4.67 -20.22
CA GLU A 202 -22.10 5.23 -19.84
C GLU A 202 -21.57 6.21 -20.88
N ASP A 203 -20.99 7.29 -20.38
CA ASP A 203 -20.24 8.21 -21.22
C ASP A 203 -18.83 7.69 -21.42
N VAL A 204 -18.56 7.12 -22.58
CA VAL A 204 -17.25 6.58 -22.97
C VAL A 204 -16.12 7.62 -22.91
N SER A 205 -16.43 8.92 -22.84
CA SER A 205 -15.43 9.96 -22.64
C SER A 205 -14.78 9.88 -21.24
N TYR A 206 -15.53 9.38 -20.27
CA TYR A 206 -15.14 9.32 -18.86
C TYR A 206 -14.97 7.90 -18.33
N TYR A 207 -15.46 6.90 -19.02
CA TYR A 207 -15.37 5.50 -18.62
C TYR A 207 -14.80 4.64 -19.76
N ASP A 208 -13.80 3.84 -19.39
CA ASP A 208 -13.25 2.80 -20.24
C ASP A 208 -13.09 1.54 -19.38
N PRO A 209 -13.85 0.46 -19.66
CA PRO A 209 -13.79 -0.77 -18.87
C PRO A 209 -12.44 -1.48 -18.93
N LYS A 210 -11.55 -1.06 -19.83
CA LYS A 210 -10.17 -1.54 -19.91
C LYS A 210 -9.20 -0.80 -18.99
N ASN A 211 -9.65 0.21 -18.26
CA ASN A 211 -8.76 0.99 -17.39
C ASN A 211 -9.33 1.13 -15.98
N ALA A 212 -8.47 1.04 -14.99
CA ALA A 212 -8.76 1.51 -13.64
C ALA A 212 -8.82 3.04 -13.66
N ILE A 213 -9.83 3.66 -13.06
CA ILE A 213 -10.06 5.10 -13.13
C ILE A 213 -9.84 5.73 -11.76
N ILE A 214 -9.11 6.84 -11.69
CA ILE A 214 -8.96 7.66 -10.49
C ILE A 214 -9.32 9.12 -10.78
N HIS A 215 -9.89 9.79 -9.77
CA HIS A 215 -10.29 11.19 -9.80
C HIS A 215 -9.58 11.97 -8.68
N LEU A 216 -8.80 12.98 -9.05
CA LEU A 216 -8.04 13.80 -8.11
C LEU A 216 -8.87 14.99 -7.62
N ASN A 217 -10.00 14.75 -6.96
CA ASN A 217 -10.90 15.79 -6.51
C ASN A 217 -10.82 16.00 -5.00
N GLN A 218 -10.21 17.10 -4.54
CA GLN A 218 -9.94 17.37 -3.13
C GLN A 218 -11.20 17.74 -2.32
N GLU A 219 -12.29 18.13 -2.96
CA GLU A 219 -13.57 18.33 -2.28
C GLU A 219 -14.26 17.01 -1.93
N LEU A 220 -14.10 15.99 -2.77
CA LEU A 220 -14.70 14.67 -2.61
C LEU A 220 -13.75 13.66 -1.95
N ALA A 221 -12.45 13.84 -2.13
CA ALA A 221 -11.40 12.97 -1.61
C ALA A 221 -10.24 13.78 -1.02
N PRO A 222 -10.47 14.54 0.07
CA PRO A 222 -9.47 15.45 0.62
C PRO A 222 -8.20 14.72 1.06
N GLY A 223 -7.07 15.09 0.45
CA GLY A 223 -5.75 14.50 0.68
C GLY A 223 -5.52 13.13 0.05
N GLY A 224 -6.49 12.61 -0.71
CA GLY A 224 -6.42 11.32 -1.40
C GLY A 224 -7.04 11.39 -2.80
N TYR A 225 -7.75 10.33 -3.20
CA TYR A 225 -8.44 10.28 -4.48
C TYR A 225 -9.70 9.40 -4.43
N GLY A 226 -10.63 9.62 -5.37
CA GLY A 226 -11.73 8.72 -5.66
C GLY A 226 -11.37 7.73 -6.78
N TRP A 227 -11.93 6.54 -6.76
CA TRP A 227 -11.68 5.54 -7.79
C TRP A 227 -12.94 4.86 -8.31
N VAL A 228 -12.86 4.41 -9.56
CA VAL A 228 -13.83 3.55 -10.24
C VAL A 228 -13.04 2.46 -10.95
N PHE A 229 -13.00 1.27 -10.38
CA PHE A 229 -12.24 0.16 -10.93
C PHE A 229 -13.18 -0.91 -11.47
N PRO A 230 -13.06 -1.23 -12.77
CA PRO A 230 -13.94 -2.19 -13.41
C PRO A 230 -13.73 -3.59 -12.84
N LYS A 231 -14.82 -4.34 -12.80
CA LYS A 231 -14.86 -5.76 -12.46
C LYS A 231 -15.68 -6.52 -13.51
N SER A 232 -15.56 -7.84 -13.56
CA SER A 232 -16.38 -8.65 -14.45
C SER A 232 -17.87 -8.56 -14.09
N ASP A 233 -18.71 -9.09 -14.98
CA ASP A 233 -20.15 -9.27 -14.78
C ASP A 233 -20.95 -7.96 -14.52
N GLY A 234 -20.55 -6.85 -15.17
CA GLY A 234 -21.22 -5.56 -15.02
C GLY A 234 -21.08 -4.97 -13.62
N ARG A 235 -20.02 -5.31 -12.91
CA ARG A 235 -19.71 -4.76 -11.58
C ARG A 235 -18.61 -3.71 -11.65
N VAL A 236 -18.61 -2.86 -10.66
CA VAL A 236 -17.56 -1.85 -10.46
C VAL A 236 -17.26 -1.70 -8.97
N ASN A 237 -15.98 -1.53 -8.67
CA ASN A 237 -15.48 -1.20 -7.35
C ASN A 237 -15.28 0.32 -7.28
N ILE A 238 -16.11 1.00 -6.48
CA ILE A 238 -16.07 2.46 -6.29
C ILE A 238 -15.63 2.76 -4.87
N GLY A 239 -14.72 3.70 -4.72
CA GLY A 239 -14.30 4.12 -3.38
C GLY A 239 -13.64 5.47 -3.33
N VAL A 240 -13.33 5.88 -2.11
CA VAL A 240 -12.65 7.13 -1.78
C VAL A 240 -11.61 6.86 -0.70
N GLY A 241 -10.41 7.42 -0.88
CA GLY A 241 -9.38 7.55 0.14
C GLY A 241 -9.29 8.99 0.63
N VAL A 242 -9.18 9.20 1.94
CA VAL A 242 -9.06 10.54 2.54
C VAL A 242 -7.98 10.58 3.61
N GLN A 243 -7.20 11.65 3.64
CA GLN A 243 -6.35 11.96 4.77
C GLN A 243 -7.17 12.68 5.86
N LYS A 244 -7.12 12.17 7.09
CA LYS A 244 -7.91 12.72 8.22
C LYS A 244 -7.75 14.24 8.38
N LYS A 245 -6.51 14.72 8.38
CA LYS A 245 -6.22 16.15 8.55
C LYS A 245 -6.79 17.01 7.41
N SER A 246 -6.68 16.54 6.16
CA SER A 246 -7.25 17.23 5.01
C SER A 246 -8.78 17.27 5.09
N LEU A 247 -9.42 16.18 5.52
CA LEU A 247 -10.87 16.15 5.75
C LEU A 247 -11.30 17.14 6.81
N ASP A 248 -10.60 17.22 7.93
CA ASP A 248 -10.91 18.15 9.01
C ASP A 248 -10.80 19.62 8.54
N ILE A 249 -9.73 19.95 7.82
CA ILE A 249 -9.51 21.29 7.24
C ILE A 249 -10.63 21.64 6.25
N ARG A 250 -10.95 20.71 5.34
CA ARG A 250 -12.04 20.88 4.37
C ARG A 250 -13.39 21.14 5.08
N ASN A 251 -13.72 20.29 6.03
CA ASN A 251 -14.98 20.42 6.77
C ASN A 251 -15.07 21.75 7.51
N GLN A 252 -13.98 22.17 8.15
CA GLN A 252 -13.92 23.47 8.83
C GLN A 252 -14.15 24.64 7.86
N LYS A 253 -13.44 24.65 6.72
CA LYS A 253 -13.55 25.73 5.72
C LYS A 253 -14.93 25.80 5.07
N LEU A 254 -15.59 24.67 4.83
CA LEU A 254 -16.90 24.57 4.21
C LEU A 254 -18.07 24.62 5.19
N GLY A 255 -17.82 24.64 6.50
CA GLY A 255 -18.87 24.52 7.52
C GLY A 255 -19.63 23.18 7.48
N LYS A 256 -18.98 22.11 7.01
CA LYS A 256 -19.52 20.76 6.87
C LYS A 256 -19.06 19.83 7.98
N LYS A 257 -19.73 18.68 8.11
CA LYS A 257 -19.38 17.58 9.01
C LYS A 257 -19.33 16.24 8.26
N ASP A 258 -18.79 16.28 7.05
CA ASP A 258 -18.72 15.10 6.21
C ASP A 258 -17.81 14.03 6.81
N THR A 259 -18.21 12.79 6.63
CA THR A 259 -17.47 11.58 6.98
C THR A 259 -17.03 10.87 5.71
N LEU A 260 -16.16 9.87 5.82
CA LEU A 260 -15.80 9.04 4.67
C LEU A 260 -17.04 8.44 3.97
N HIS A 261 -18.04 8.02 4.75
CA HIS A 261 -19.30 7.49 4.23
C HIS A 261 -20.04 8.52 3.35
N THR A 262 -20.27 9.74 3.87
CA THR A 262 -20.96 10.78 3.11
C THR A 262 -20.19 11.21 1.87
N LEU A 263 -18.85 11.24 1.95
CA LEU A 263 -18.01 11.56 0.79
C LEU A 263 -18.08 10.50 -0.32
N ILE A 264 -18.18 9.22 0.03
CA ILE A 264 -18.38 8.17 -0.99
C ILE A 264 -19.74 8.36 -1.67
N GLU A 265 -20.80 8.66 -0.91
CA GLU A 265 -22.12 8.90 -1.47
C GLU A 265 -22.15 10.16 -2.37
N GLU A 266 -21.47 11.25 -1.94
CA GLU A 266 -21.29 12.44 -2.77
C GLU A 266 -20.47 12.15 -4.03
N TYR A 267 -19.40 11.36 -3.92
CA TYR A 267 -18.58 10.96 -5.05
C TYR A 267 -19.36 10.12 -6.08
N VAL A 268 -20.18 9.19 -5.62
CA VAL A 268 -21.06 8.38 -6.50
C VAL A 268 -22.05 9.28 -7.23
N LYS A 269 -22.66 10.25 -6.56
CA LYS A 269 -23.61 11.20 -7.17
C LYS A 269 -22.94 12.14 -8.17
N TRP A 270 -21.72 12.58 -7.84
CA TRP A 270 -20.95 13.48 -8.69
C TRP A 270 -20.40 12.78 -9.93
N ASN A 271 -20.13 11.48 -9.84
CA ASN A 271 -19.47 10.76 -10.91
C ASN A 271 -20.28 10.85 -12.22
N PRO A 272 -19.73 11.44 -13.30
CA PRO A 272 -20.50 11.70 -14.53
C PRO A 272 -20.81 10.43 -15.34
N VAL A 273 -20.18 9.34 -15.00
CA VAL A 273 -20.00 8.15 -15.82
C VAL A 273 -21.00 7.08 -15.49
N LEU A 274 -21.14 6.80 -14.19
CA LEU A 274 -21.87 5.64 -13.72
C LEU A 274 -23.32 6.04 -13.40
N LYS A 275 -24.23 5.69 -14.26
CA LYS A 275 -25.67 5.90 -14.08
C LYS A 275 -26.35 4.60 -13.67
N ASN A 276 -27.50 4.73 -13.02
CA ASN A 276 -28.32 3.58 -12.57
C ASN A 276 -27.56 2.56 -11.72
N LEU A 277 -26.66 3.05 -10.85
CA LEU A 277 -25.92 2.20 -9.95
C LEU A 277 -26.82 1.45 -8.99
N ARG A 278 -26.64 0.14 -8.92
CA ARG A 278 -27.34 -0.74 -7.98
C ARG A 278 -26.32 -1.39 -7.05
N ILE A 279 -26.51 -1.21 -5.75
CA ILE A 279 -25.65 -1.87 -4.75
C ILE A 279 -25.82 -3.38 -4.88
N ASP A 280 -24.70 -4.09 -4.83
CA ASP A 280 -24.73 -5.54 -4.71
C ASP A 280 -25.15 -5.94 -3.29
N THR A 281 -26.42 -6.27 -3.14
CA THR A 281 -27.01 -6.63 -1.83
C THR A 281 -26.67 -8.05 -1.38
N ARG A 282 -26.12 -8.91 -2.24
CA ARG A 282 -25.82 -10.32 -1.95
C ARG A 282 -24.69 -10.34 -0.99
N ASN A 283 -24.03 -9.76 -0.47
CA ASN A 283 -22.84 -9.92 0.37
C ASN A 283 -22.54 -8.66 1.21
N ASN A 284 -23.45 -8.28 2.10
CA ASN A 284 -23.30 -7.11 2.94
C ASN A 284 -23.09 -5.82 2.13
N ASN A 285 -23.69 -5.74 0.95
CA ASN A 285 -23.64 -4.60 0.02
C ASN A 285 -22.23 -4.27 -0.49
N GLY A 286 -21.24 -5.14 -0.34
CA GLY A 286 -19.85 -4.87 -0.70
C GLY A 286 -19.22 -3.66 -0.01
N ARG A 287 -19.90 -3.08 0.98
CA ARG A 287 -19.45 -1.91 1.74
C ARG A 287 -18.36 -2.29 2.72
N GLY A 288 -17.33 -1.48 2.80
CA GLY A 288 -16.28 -1.66 3.79
C GLY A 288 -15.42 -0.42 3.94
N TYR A 289 -14.80 -0.35 5.11
CA TYR A 289 -13.90 0.75 5.49
C TYR A 289 -12.62 0.17 6.07
N TRP A 290 -11.49 0.77 5.72
CA TRP A 290 -10.19 0.39 6.23
C TRP A 290 -9.23 1.57 6.26
N SER A 291 -7.98 1.32 6.63
CA SER A 291 -6.90 2.31 6.60
C SER A 291 -5.72 1.77 5.82
N VAL A 292 -4.98 2.66 5.17
CA VAL A 292 -3.75 2.35 4.45
C VAL A 292 -2.69 3.40 4.74
N ALA A 293 -1.45 2.96 4.93
CA ALA A 293 -0.33 3.89 5.03
C ALA A 293 0.05 4.40 3.63
N VAL A 294 0.28 5.71 3.53
CA VAL A 294 0.65 6.40 2.28
C VAL A 294 1.99 7.12 2.45
N ARG A 295 2.92 6.43 3.09
CA ARG A 295 4.32 6.83 3.24
C ARG A 295 5.21 5.78 2.59
N ARG A 296 6.51 6.09 2.39
CA ARG A 296 7.49 5.05 2.08
C ARG A 296 7.48 3.98 3.18
N GLN A 297 7.94 2.77 2.87
CA GLN A 297 8.06 1.71 3.86
C GLN A 297 8.89 2.17 5.08
N MET A 298 8.72 1.48 6.20
CA MET A 298 9.57 1.68 7.38
C MET A 298 11.04 1.58 6.99
N GLU A 299 11.88 2.38 7.59
CA GLU A 299 13.31 2.51 7.28
C GLU A 299 14.05 1.20 7.46
N SER A 300 13.71 0.42 8.47
CA SER A 300 14.11 -0.98 8.62
C SER A 300 12.88 -1.88 8.78
N LEU A 301 12.96 -3.09 8.25
CA LEU A 301 11.92 -4.12 8.27
C LEU A 301 12.25 -5.24 9.27
N VAL A 302 13.39 -5.13 9.99
CA VAL A 302 13.89 -6.18 10.88
C VAL A 302 14.30 -5.63 12.25
N TYR A 303 14.14 -6.50 13.25
CA TYR A 303 14.61 -6.33 14.61
C TYR A 303 15.09 -7.69 15.16
N GLU A 304 15.63 -7.77 16.35
CA GLU A 304 16.08 -9.03 16.97
C GLU A 304 14.97 -10.10 16.99
N GLY A 305 15.12 -11.15 16.20
CA GLY A 305 14.12 -12.22 16.04
C GLY A 305 12.80 -11.81 15.38
N TYR A 306 12.73 -10.63 14.77
CA TYR A 306 11.50 -10.08 14.19
C TYR A 306 11.72 -9.55 12.79
N MET A 307 10.74 -9.79 11.93
CA MET A 307 10.62 -9.22 10.58
C MET A 307 9.19 -8.72 10.37
N GLY A 308 9.02 -7.66 9.61
CA GLY A 308 7.68 -7.19 9.24
C GLY A 308 7.48 -7.21 7.73
N ALA A 309 6.25 -7.47 7.27
CA ALA A 309 5.90 -7.57 5.86
C ALA A 309 4.52 -6.99 5.54
N GLY A 310 4.38 -6.33 4.41
CA GLY A 310 3.13 -5.72 3.96
C GLY A 310 2.78 -4.43 4.72
N ASP A 311 1.50 -4.21 4.96
CA ASP A 311 1.01 -2.97 5.57
C ASP A 311 1.48 -2.77 7.02
N SER A 312 1.89 -3.83 7.72
CA SER A 312 2.52 -3.70 9.04
C SER A 312 3.78 -2.84 9.02
N MET A 313 4.44 -2.75 7.86
CA MET A 313 5.66 -1.97 7.64
C MET A 313 5.45 -0.81 6.66
N ALA A 314 4.21 -0.36 6.47
CA ALA A 314 3.86 0.77 5.60
C ALA A 314 4.37 0.59 4.15
N MET A 315 4.23 -0.59 3.58
CA MET A 315 4.76 -0.92 2.25
C MET A 315 3.90 -0.48 1.05
N PRO A 316 2.60 -0.10 1.18
CA PRO A 316 1.86 0.45 0.05
C PRO A 316 2.59 1.62 -0.61
N ASN A 317 2.41 1.76 -1.92
CA ASN A 317 3.00 2.88 -2.67
C ASN A 317 2.50 4.22 -2.11
N PRO A 318 3.38 5.16 -1.78
CA PRO A 318 3.00 6.43 -1.16
C PRO A 318 2.02 7.27 -1.99
N LEU A 319 2.06 7.14 -3.31
CA LEU A 319 1.25 7.95 -4.23
C LEU A 319 -0.08 7.28 -4.58
N SER A 320 -0.06 5.99 -4.85
CA SER A 320 -1.24 5.24 -5.33
C SER A 320 -1.94 4.42 -4.25
N ALA A 321 -1.40 4.35 -3.03
CA ALA A 321 -1.84 3.45 -1.96
C ALA A 321 -1.88 1.96 -2.36
N GLY A 322 -1.23 1.58 -3.47
CA GLY A 322 -1.19 0.22 -4.00
C GLY A 322 -0.33 -0.70 -3.13
N GLY A 323 -0.95 -1.58 -2.36
CA GLY A 323 -0.29 -2.45 -1.38
C GLY A 323 -0.14 -3.91 -1.80
N ILE A 324 -0.91 -4.40 -2.79
CA ILE A 324 -0.93 -5.81 -3.18
C ILE A 324 0.44 -6.29 -3.67
N GLY A 325 1.01 -5.60 -4.65
CA GLY A 325 2.31 -5.94 -5.21
C GLY A 325 3.45 -5.95 -4.19
N PRO A 326 3.70 -4.85 -3.47
CA PRO A 326 4.76 -4.81 -2.47
C PRO A 326 4.56 -5.83 -1.34
N SER A 327 3.32 -6.13 -0.94
CA SER A 327 3.05 -7.18 0.05
C SER A 327 3.48 -8.56 -0.45
N MET A 328 3.24 -8.86 -1.73
CA MET A 328 3.69 -10.13 -2.34
C MET A 328 5.22 -10.20 -2.39
N VAL A 329 5.88 -9.15 -2.85
CA VAL A 329 7.35 -9.07 -2.88
C VAL A 329 7.93 -9.26 -1.48
N ALA A 330 7.39 -8.54 -0.50
CA ALA A 330 7.85 -8.62 0.90
C ALA A 330 7.67 -10.02 1.49
N GLY A 331 6.51 -10.64 1.25
CA GLY A 331 6.25 -11.99 1.74
C GLY A 331 7.25 -13.03 1.22
N VAL A 332 7.50 -13.01 -0.10
CA VAL A 332 8.49 -13.90 -0.71
C VAL A 332 9.87 -13.71 -0.07
N LEU A 333 10.35 -12.47 -0.03
CA LEU A 333 11.69 -12.17 0.48
C LEU A 333 11.82 -12.42 1.99
N ALA A 334 10.78 -12.11 2.78
CA ALA A 334 10.80 -12.34 4.22
C ALA A 334 10.89 -13.84 4.54
N GLY A 335 10.11 -14.68 3.86
CA GLY A 335 10.15 -16.13 4.06
C GLY A 335 11.51 -16.75 3.69
N GLU A 336 12.09 -16.33 2.55
CA GLU A 336 13.43 -16.80 2.13
C GLU A 336 14.51 -16.42 3.13
N VAL A 337 14.56 -15.16 3.55
CA VAL A 337 15.59 -14.66 4.48
C VAL A 337 15.41 -15.25 5.89
N ALA A 338 14.16 -15.39 6.37
CA ALA A 338 13.89 -16.03 7.66
C ALA A 338 14.41 -17.46 7.70
N ALA A 339 14.12 -18.27 6.68
CA ALA A 339 14.62 -19.65 6.60
C ALA A 339 16.17 -19.70 6.55
N GLN A 340 16.77 -18.83 5.75
CA GLN A 340 18.24 -18.74 5.66
C GLN A 340 18.87 -18.35 7.00
N ALA A 341 18.32 -17.37 7.72
CA ALA A 341 18.78 -16.91 9.01
C ALA A 341 18.68 -18.03 10.08
N VAL A 342 17.59 -18.81 10.04
CA VAL A 342 17.40 -19.99 10.89
C VAL A 342 18.47 -21.04 10.63
N HIS A 343 18.73 -21.37 9.35
CA HIS A 343 19.74 -22.35 8.97
C HIS A 343 21.16 -21.91 9.34
N ASN A 344 21.43 -20.63 9.24
CA ASN A 344 22.73 -20.04 9.63
C ASN A 344 22.86 -19.87 11.17
N ASN A 345 21.78 -20.17 11.92
CA ASN A 345 21.68 -19.94 13.36
C ASN A 345 21.99 -18.49 13.79
N ASP A 346 21.67 -17.53 12.90
CA ASP A 346 21.79 -16.08 13.16
C ASP A 346 20.49 -15.38 12.79
N THR A 347 19.62 -15.17 13.77
CA THR A 347 18.36 -14.46 13.66
C THR A 347 18.40 -13.11 14.38
N SER A 348 19.63 -12.56 14.56
CA SER A 348 19.86 -11.18 14.99
C SER A 348 19.47 -10.17 13.90
N VAL A 349 19.46 -8.88 14.25
CA VAL A 349 19.28 -7.81 13.23
C VAL A 349 20.27 -8.00 12.08
N LYS A 350 21.51 -8.39 12.37
CA LYS A 350 22.53 -8.60 11.35
C LYS A 350 22.21 -9.78 10.44
N GLY A 351 21.80 -10.92 11.00
CA GLY A 351 21.43 -12.13 10.25
C GLY A 351 20.18 -11.93 9.39
N LEU A 352 19.27 -11.03 9.80
CA LEU A 352 18.06 -10.70 9.08
C LEU A 352 18.20 -9.51 8.11
N TRP A 353 19.36 -8.81 8.13
CA TRP A 353 19.55 -7.54 7.41
C TRP A 353 19.36 -7.62 5.90
N ASP A 354 19.68 -8.77 5.31
CA ASP A 354 19.55 -9.02 3.87
C ASP A 354 18.12 -8.81 3.36
N TYR A 355 17.11 -9.00 4.20
CA TYR A 355 15.72 -8.70 3.85
C TYR A 355 15.51 -7.20 3.58
N ASN A 356 16.07 -6.32 4.40
CA ASN A 356 16.02 -4.87 4.17
C ASN A 356 16.62 -4.51 2.81
N VAL A 357 17.80 -5.06 2.51
CA VAL A 357 18.53 -4.78 1.28
C VAL A 357 17.76 -5.29 0.06
N LYS A 358 17.32 -6.53 0.08
CA LYS A 358 16.58 -7.16 -1.04
C LYS A 358 15.24 -6.46 -1.31
N PHE A 359 14.49 -6.13 -0.26
CA PHE A 359 13.22 -5.42 -0.43
C PHE A 359 13.45 -4.01 -0.99
N ASN A 360 14.45 -3.30 -0.47
CA ASN A 360 14.80 -1.98 -0.99
C ASN A 360 15.22 -2.03 -2.46
N GLU A 361 16.03 -2.99 -2.87
CA GLU A 361 16.45 -3.17 -4.26
C GLU A 361 15.30 -3.50 -5.20
N SER A 362 14.37 -4.33 -4.74
CA SER A 362 13.22 -4.78 -5.54
C SER A 362 12.14 -3.71 -5.66
N TYR A 363 11.88 -2.96 -4.58
CA TYR A 363 10.74 -2.06 -4.48
C TYR A 363 11.07 -0.69 -3.84
N GLY A 364 11.68 -0.66 -2.66
CA GLY A 364 11.79 0.56 -1.83
C GLY A 364 12.44 1.74 -2.54
N LYS A 365 13.55 1.53 -3.24
CA LYS A 365 14.27 2.58 -3.97
C LYS A 365 13.46 3.23 -5.11
N LYS A 366 12.43 2.54 -5.60
CA LYS A 366 11.56 3.05 -6.67
C LYS A 366 10.44 3.95 -6.12
N THR A 367 10.10 3.81 -4.85
CA THR A 367 8.92 4.45 -4.27
C THR A 367 9.23 5.50 -3.21
N ALA A 368 10.45 5.54 -2.68
CA ALA A 368 10.82 6.44 -1.58
C ALA A 368 10.57 7.93 -1.90
N GLY A 369 10.98 8.38 -3.07
CA GLY A 369 10.78 9.76 -3.52
C GLY A 369 9.31 10.13 -3.72
N LEU A 370 8.42 9.16 -3.97
CA LEU A 370 6.99 9.41 -4.18
C LEU A 370 6.30 9.97 -2.94
N GLU A 371 6.85 9.75 -1.74
CA GLU A 371 6.31 10.37 -0.52
C GLU A 371 6.40 11.90 -0.56
N VAL A 372 7.49 12.47 -1.04
CA VAL A 372 7.61 13.93 -1.22
C VAL A 372 6.57 14.45 -2.20
N PHE A 373 6.36 13.73 -3.30
CA PHE A 373 5.36 14.11 -4.28
C PHE A 373 3.95 14.03 -3.71
N ARG A 374 3.61 12.98 -2.93
CA ARG A 374 2.34 12.87 -2.23
C ARG A 374 2.12 14.03 -1.25
N ILE A 375 3.12 14.37 -0.42
CA ILE A 375 3.04 15.48 0.53
C ILE A 375 2.75 16.79 -0.21
N TYR A 376 3.39 17.01 -1.37
CA TYR A 376 3.11 18.16 -2.21
C TYR A 376 1.68 18.16 -2.75
N LEU A 377 1.21 17.05 -3.33
CA LEU A 377 -0.15 16.96 -3.86
C LEU A 377 -1.21 17.22 -2.78
N GLN A 378 -1.00 16.75 -1.56
CA GLN A 378 -1.90 16.98 -0.42
C GLN A 378 -1.94 18.45 0.04
N SER A 379 -0.99 19.28 -0.40
CA SER A 379 -0.99 20.73 -0.17
C SER A 379 -1.72 21.54 -1.25
N LEU A 380 -2.32 20.88 -2.23
CA LEU A 380 -2.97 21.53 -3.36
C LEU A 380 -4.49 21.35 -3.28
N ASN A 381 -5.23 22.45 -3.55
CA ASN A 381 -6.67 22.39 -3.78
C ASN A 381 -6.99 22.07 -5.25
N ASN A 382 -8.28 21.95 -5.59
CA ASN A 382 -8.73 21.60 -6.94
C ASN A 382 -8.22 22.57 -8.02
N GLU A 383 -8.22 23.87 -7.73
CA GLU A 383 -7.76 24.91 -8.68
C GLU A 383 -6.28 24.73 -9.01
N ARG A 384 -5.44 24.57 -7.97
CA ARG A 384 -3.99 24.39 -8.14
C ARG A 384 -3.65 23.06 -8.80
N LEU A 385 -4.43 21.99 -8.51
CA LEU A 385 -4.29 20.70 -9.18
C LEU A 385 -4.62 20.79 -10.66
N ASN A 386 -5.75 21.40 -11.03
CA ASN A 386 -6.12 21.63 -12.43
C ASN A 386 -5.04 22.41 -13.17
N TYR A 387 -4.57 23.49 -12.57
CA TYR A 387 -3.50 24.31 -13.14
C TYR A 387 -2.19 23.51 -13.29
N GLY A 388 -1.78 22.79 -12.25
CA GLY A 388 -0.55 22.00 -12.25
C GLY A 388 -0.57 20.86 -13.29
N ILE A 389 -1.67 20.15 -13.36
CA ILE A 389 -1.91 19.07 -14.33
C ILE A 389 -1.84 19.64 -15.76
N LYS A 390 -2.55 20.71 -16.04
CA LYS A 390 -2.59 21.34 -17.37
C LYS A 390 -1.23 21.90 -17.81
N THR A 391 -0.45 22.42 -16.86
CA THR A 391 0.71 23.25 -17.18
C THR A 391 2.04 22.53 -17.06
N PHE A 392 2.18 21.67 -16.05
CA PHE A 392 3.48 21.13 -15.65
C PHE A 392 3.66 19.64 -15.90
N ILE A 393 2.58 18.88 -16.07
CA ILE A 393 2.66 17.43 -16.21
C ILE A 393 2.24 17.03 -17.62
N SER A 394 3.18 16.49 -18.39
CA SER A 394 2.90 15.81 -19.66
C SER A 394 2.59 14.32 -19.40
N ALA A 395 2.04 13.63 -20.40
CA ALA A 395 1.83 12.19 -20.32
C ALA A 395 3.13 11.42 -20.00
N LYS A 396 4.27 11.83 -20.60
CA LYS A 396 5.58 11.22 -20.32
C LYS A 396 6.03 11.41 -18.87
N GLU A 397 5.84 12.61 -18.30
CA GLU A 397 6.21 12.90 -16.90
C GLU A 397 5.30 12.16 -15.92
N ALA A 398 4.01 12.02 -16.23
CA ALA A 398 3.07 11.21 -15.48
C ALA A 398 3.48 9.72 -15.49
N GLU A 399 3.85 9.20 -16.64
CA GLU A 399 4.34 7.83 -16.79
C GLU A 399 5.63 7.61 -15.97
N GLN A 400 6.60 8.52 -16.04
CA GLN A 400 7.83 8.42 -15.23
C GLN A 400 7.51 8.34 -13.73
N LEU A 401 6.58 9.17 -13.24
CA LEU A 401 6.14 9.14 -11.85
C LEU A 401 5.50 7.79 -11.46
N SER A 402 4.74 7.16 -12.35
CA SER A 402 4.13 5.85 -12.06
C SER A 402 5.16 4.75 -11.83
N TYR A 403 6.31 4.85 -12.49
CA TYR A 403 7.45 3.95 -12.29
C TYR A 403 8.39 4.37 -11.15
N GLY A 404 8.03 5.42 -10.38
CA GLY A 404 8.90 5.96 -9.33
C GLY A 404 10.11 6.73 -9.86
N LEU A 405 10.15 7.03 -11.15
CA LEU A 405 11.20 7.83 -11.76
C LEU A 405 10.94 9.30 -11.49
N VAL A 406 12.00 10.05 -11.23
CA VAL A 406 11.89 11.49 -11.07
C VAL A 406 11.74 12.14 -12.44
N PRO A 407 10.68 12.92 -12.69
CA PRO A 407 10.48 13.54 -13.98
C PRO A 407 11.64 14.47 -14.37
N GLU A 408 12.09 14.39 -15.61
CA GLU A 408 12.96 15.39 -16.21
C GLU A 408 12.11 16.59 -16.60
N LEU A 409 11.98 17.56 -15.69
CA LEU A 409 11.30 18.81 -16.02
C LEU A 409 12.09 19.55 -17.09
N SER A 410 11.58 19.58 -18.31
CA SER A 410 12.13 20.42 -19.38
C SER A 410 11.92 21.90 -19.04
N ILE A 411 12.90 22.47 -18.32
CA ILE A 411 12.88 23.86 -17.85
C ILE A 411 12.71 24.82 -19.04
N ALA A 412 13.35 24.54 -20.17
CA ALA A 412 13.34 25.41 -21.34
C ALA A 412 11.96 25.54 -22.00
N SER A 413 11.19 24.47 -22.10
CA SER A 413 9.84 24.49 -22.70
C SER A 413 8.80 25.13 -21.81
N LYS A 414 8.98 25.03 -20.49
CA LYS A 414 8.05 25.54 -19.48
C LYS A 414 8.31 26.99 -19.07
N PHE A 415 9.50 27.51 -19.37
CA PHE A 415 9.91 28.87 -19.01
C PHE A 415 9.02 29.99 -19.65
N ARG A 416 8.53 29.76 -20.86
CA ARG A 416 7.59 30.71 -21.51
C ARG A 416 6.24 30.80 -20.83
N THR A 417 5.79 29.74 -20.20
CA THR A 417 4.51 29.68 -19.48
C THR A 417 4.62 30.29 -18.09
N ILE A 418 5.81 30.20 -17.47
CA ILE A 418 6.10 30.69 -16.12
C ILE A 418 6.11 32.23 -16.06
N LEU A 419 6.51 32.91 -17.15
CA LEU A 419 6.60 34.39 -17.21
C LEU A 419 5.24 35.11 -17.16
N LYS A 420 4.11 34.39 -17.17
CA LYS A 420 2.76 34.98 -17.26
C LYS A 420 2.10 35.35 -15.91
N GLY A 421 2.78 35.21 -14.76
CA GLY A 421 2.23 35.67 -13.47
C GLY A 421 2.97 35.16 -12.23
N ALA A 422 2.90 35.89 -11.12
CA ALA A 422 3.60 35.62 -9.88
C ALA A 422 3.17 34.24 -9.22
N ALA A 423 1.92 33.84 -9.35
CA ALA A 423 1.42 32.55 -8.87
C ALA A 423 2.10 31.38 -9.58
N ASN A 424 2.41 31.52 -10.87
CA ASN A 424 3.09 30.55 -11.69
C ASN A 424 4.54 30.32 -11.23
N ILE A 425 5.21 31.38 -10.77
CA ILE A 425 6.58 31.30 -10.27
C ILE A 425 6.65 30.49 -8.98
N ASN A 426 5.70 30.67 -8.07
CA ASN A 426 5.67 29.90 -6.80
C ASN A 426 5.34 28.40 -7.03
N ALA A 427 4.36 28.11 -7.88
CA ALA A 427 4.04 26.73 -8.25
C ALA A 427 5.26 26.01 -8.86
N PHE A 428 5.98 26.70 -9.76
CA PHE A 428 7.20 26.17 -10.36
C PHE A 428 8.34 25.98 -9.36
N LYS A 429 8.58 26.94 -8.45
CA LYS A 429 9.56 26.81 -7.39
C LYS A 429 9.26 25.62 -6.47
N ASN A 430 7.98 25.39 -6.15
CA ASN A 430 7.55 24.25 -5.38
C ASN A 430 7.83 22.92 -6.12
N LEU A 431 7.51 22.86 -7.41
CA LEU A 431 7.78 21.67 -8.22
C LEU A 431 9.28 21.38 -8.35
N LEU A 432 10.12 22.41 -8.54
CA LEU A 432 11.57 22.24 -8.53
C LEU A 432 12.10 21.71 -7.19
N PHE A 433 11.56 22.19 -6.08
CA PHE A 433 11.89 21.68 -4.76
C PHE A 433 11.50 20.21 -4.66
N VAL A 434 10.27 19.84 -5.05
CA VAL A 434 9.80 18.44 -5.03
C VAL A 434 10.72 17.53 -5.82
N VAL A 435 11.04 17.91 -7.06
CA VAL A 435 11.96 17.11 -7.91
C VAL A 435 13.34 16.96 -7.29
N LYS A 436 13.86 18.02 -6.67
CA LYS A 436 15.16 17.97 -5.98
C LYS A 436 15.13 16.99 -4.80
N GLU A 437 14.11 17.08 -3.94
CA GLU A 437 14.02 16.24 -2.76
C GLU A 437 13.69 14.78 -3.11
N MET A 438 12.87 14.54 -4.15
CA MET A 438 12.67 13.19 -4.71
C MET A 438 14.00 12.57 -5.16
N LYS A 439 14.85 13.33 -5.89
CA LYS A 439 16.17 12.85 -6.34
C LYS A 439 17.06 12.46 -5.17
N LYS A 440 17.13 13.30 -4.13
CA LYS A 440 17.92 13.03 -2.93
C LYS A 440 17.45 11.75 -2.21
N LEU A 441 16.13 11.58 -2.03
CA LEU A 441 15.59 10.37 -1.42
C LEU A 441 15.88 9.13 -2.26
N ASN A 442 15.71 9.20 -3.57
CA ASN A 442 16.03 8.08 -4.45
C ASN A 442 17.52 7.74 -4.40
N GLU A 443 18.41 8.73 -4.27
CA GLU A 443 19.84 8.52 -4.08
C GLU A 443 20.15 7.87 -2.74
N LEU A 444 19.56 8.35 -1.64
CA LEU A 444 19.69 7.73 -0.32
C LEU A 444 19.25 6.26 -0.34
N TYR A 445 18.09 5.98 -0.95
CA TYR A 445 17.58 4.62 -1.06
C TYR A 445 18.35 3.75 -2.05
N SER A 446 18.99 4.33 -3.07
CA SER A 446 19.91 3.60 -3.95
C SER A 446 21.20 3.19 -3.22
N ASN A 447 21.58 3.95 -2.19
CA ASN A 447 22.71 3.70 -1.31
C ASN A 447 22.24 3.19 0.07
N TYR A 448 21.22 2.35 0.09
CA TYR A 448 20.70 1.76 1.33
C TYR A 448 21.81 1.00 2.08
N PRO A 449 21.93 1.13 3.42
CA PRO A 449 22.96 0.49 4.23
C PRO A 449 23.05 -1.02 3.98
N ARG A 450 24.25 -1.52 3.70
CA ARG A 450 24.48 -2.95 3.55
C ARG A 450 24.63 -3.67 4.88
N SER A 451 24.77 -2.92 5.97
CA SER A 451 24.90 -3.44 7.32
C SER A 451 24.14 -2.56 8.34
N PRO A 452 23.75 -3.13 9.49
CA PRO A 452 23.02 -2.38 10.51
C PRO A 452 23.85 -1.26 11.15
N GLU A 453 25.19 -1.31 11.11
CA GLU A 453 26.08 -0.31 11.68
C GLU A 453 25.99 1.05 10.96
N GLU A 454 25.75 1.02 9.65
CA GLU A 454 25.62 2.22 8.81
C GLU A 454 24.22 2.87 8.90
N PHE A 455 23.24 2.12 9.38
CA PHE A 455 21.82 2.47 9.35
C PHE A 455 21.46 3.75 10.12
N PRO A 456 21.97 4.03 11.35
CA PRO A 456 21.57 5.21 12.10
C PRO A 456 21.86 6.53 11.38
N LYS A 457 23.01 6.63 10.72
CA LYS A 457 23.40 7.80 9.92
C LYS A 457 22.50 7.98 8.70
N TRP A 458 22.23 6.89 8.02
CA TRP A 458 21.35 6.86 6.85
C TRP A 458 19.90 7.22 7.22
N LYS A 459 19.36 6.62 8.28
CA LYS A 459 17.99 6.91 8.77
C LYS A 459 17.83 8.40 9.09
N LYS A 460 18.81 9.01 9.76
CA LYS A 460 18.80 10.43 10.07
C LYS A 460 18.72 11.29 8.80
N ALA A 461 19.53 11.01 7.79
CA ALA A 461 19.51 11.73 6.52
C ALA A 461 18.14 11.63 5.82
N VAL A 462 17.53 10.44 5.80
CA VAL A 462 16.20 10.25 5.24
C VAL A 462 15.13 11.06 6.00
N GLN A 463 15.20 11.07 7.34
CA GLN A 463 14.25 11.81 8.17
C GLN A 463 14.39 13.33 7.97
N GLU A 464 15.60 13.85 7.79
CA GLU A 464 15.86 15.26 7.50
C GLU A 464 15.19 15.69 6.20
N GLU A 465 15.33 14.92 5.10
CA GLU A 465 14.71 15.25 3.81
C GLU A 465 13.17 15.21 3.85
N ILE A 466 12.60 14.26 4.54
CA ILE A 466 11.13 14.18 4.71
C ILE A 466 10.62 15.33 5.58
N SER A 467 11.34 15.71 6.63
CA SER A 467 10.97 16.84 7.49
C SER A 467 10.91 18.14 6.70
N LEU A 468 11.88 18.39 5.82
CA LEU A 468 11.90 19.56 4.94
C LEU A 468 10.64 19.63 4.05
N ALA A 469 10.21 18.49 3.49
CA ALA A 469 8.99 18.42 2.69
C ALA A 469 7.73 18.69 3.55
N LYS A 470 7.62 18.04 4.73
CA LYS A 470 6.49 18.23 5.67
C LYS A 470 6.41 19.64 6.24
N GLU A 471 7.53 20.33 6.44
CA GLU A 471 7.58 21.73 6.88
C GLU A 471 7.10 22.67 5.79
N ARG A 472 7.54 22.44 4.55
CA ARG A 472 7.21 23.30 3.40
C ARG A 472 5.75 23.16 2.96
N PHE A 473 5.23 21.96 2.93
CA PHE A 473 3.91 21.65 2.39
C PHE A 473 2.95 21.23 3.50
N LYS A 474 1.95 22.06 3.74
CA LYS A 474 0.85 21.75 4.68
C LYS A 474 -0.41 21.42 3.90
N PRO A 475 -1.25 20.47 4.36
CA PRO A 475 -2.52 20.16 3.71
C PRO A 475 -3.38 21.40 3.51
N ASP A 476 -3.88 21.60 2.29
CA ASP A 476 -4.73 22.74 1.90
C ASP A 476 -5.71 22.31 0.79
N PRO A 477 -6.70 21.45 1.11
CA PRO A 477 -7.57 20.83 0.12
C PRO A 477 -8.62 21.77 -0.50
N ILE A 478 -8.85 22.96 0.08
CA ILE A 478 -9.88 23.97 -0.33
C ILE A 478 -9.26 25.34 -0.54
#